data_52690c8718a01df488dd77603af5ec8f
#
_entry.id   52690c8718a01df488dd77603af5ec8f
#
_cell.length_a   1.000
_cell.length_b   1.000
_cell.length_c   1.000
_cell.angle_alpha   90.00
_cell.angle_beta   90.00
_cell.angle_gamma   90.00
#
_symmetry.space_group_name_H-M   'P 1'
#
loop_
_entity.id
_entity.type
_entity.pdbx_description
1 polymer ?
#
loop_
_entity_poly.entity_id
_entity_poly.type
_entity_poly.pdbx_seq_one_letter_code
_entity_poly.pdbx_strand_id
1 'polypeptide(L)'
;MERLLALWVEPLANETPDGSSWRAYLALLDALTTLCPFTEPVRLGLYVLPVRAPSRFFGGEQAVLRAVAQSVRDVVGCEGMLGVADGLFCAELAARSATVLAPGATDGFRRAQPLSVLARADLVATCARLGLHTVGAFADLAPARVAERFNRHTVVLHRVARGELGELPGQRDPRITQRVRELRGDAPAGDQQIGFFGQRGAGDDRAYAAAHRVRRRLGPDAVVVAALRGGRAPQDRATLVPWGSPEGPSGDDAPWPGQLRAPSPATTLAHPVRVDLLDAHGVSVRVGSRGTLSAAPATLAFSHRAHRTVVWYAGPWPSVERWWVRSRRRAHLQVVLATGEAALLSAESSHWWLVGVYD
;
A
#
# COMPACT_ATOMS: atom_id res chain seq x y z
N MET A 1 -13.51 7.16 1.87
CA MET A 1 -12.39 7.51 0.93
C MET A 1 -11.60 8.67 1.49
N GLU A 2 -10.33 8.77 1.11
CA GLU A 2 -9.47 9.88 1.53
C GLU A 2 -9.88 11.18 0.81
N ARG A 3 -9.85 12.31 1.54
CA ARG A 3 -10.12 13.63 1.00
C ARG A 3 -8.86 14.20 0.36
N LEU A 4 -8.94 14.46 -0.93
CA LEU A 4 -7.80 14.84 -1.77
C LEU A 4 -8.03 16.23 -2.39
N LEU A 5 -6.94 16.99 -2.50
CA LEU A 5 -6.85 18.15 -3.37
C LEU A 5 -6.20 17.68 -4.67
N ALA A 6 -6.86 17.91 -5.78
CA ALA A 6 -6.31 17.77 -7.11
C ALA A 6 -6.00 19.16 -7.69
N LEU A 7 -4.83 19.27 -8.30
CA LEU A 7 -4.37 20.44 -9.03
C LEU A 7 -4.20 20.08 -10.49
N TRP A 8 -4.93 20.76 -11.36
CA TRP A 8 -4.77 20.68 -12.81
C TRP A 8 -4.08 21.95 -13.35
N VAL A 9 -2.98 21.76 -14.05
CA VAL A 9 -2.19 22.82 -14.67
C VAL A 9 -2.11 22.56 -16.17
N GLU A 10 -2.96 23.22 -16.94
CA GLU A 10 -3.14 22.97 -18.37
C GLU A 10 -1.85 23.11 -19.19
N PRO A 11 -1.00 24.13 -18.99
CA PRO A 11 0.28 24.25 -19.72
C PRO A 11 1.23 23.06 -19.52
N LEU A 12 1.11 22.33 -18.42
CA LEU A 12 1.93 21.15 -18.10
C LEU A 12 1.27 19.83 -18.52
N ALA A 13 0.09 19.88 -19.15
CA ALA A 13 -0.68 18.69 -19.56
C ALA A 13 -0.35 18.22 -20.98
N ASN A 14 0.68 18.77 -21.63
CA ASN A 14 1.08 18.40 -22.98
C ASN A 14 1.57 16.95 -23.03
N GLU A 15 1.06 16.16 -23.97
CA GLU A 15 1.43 14.73 -24.13
C GLU A 15 2.90 14.51 -24.53
N THR A 16 3.53 15.50 -25.14
CA THR A 16 4.94 15.48 -25.56
C THR A 16 5.70 16.66 -24.97
N PRO A 17 5.95 16.66 -23.64
CA PRO A 17 6.65 17.77 -23.00
C PRO A 17 8.11 17.82 -23.44
N ASP A 18 8.57 18.98 -23.75
CA ASP A 18 9.99 19.26 -24.00
C ASP A 18 10.79 19.37 -22.68
N GLY A 19 12.09 19.60 -22.79
CA GLY A 19 12.95 19.71 -21.60
C GLY A 19 12.61 20.89 -20.69
N SER A 20 11.95 21.95 -21.21
CA SER A 20 11.51 23.10 -20.41
C SER A 20 10.24 22.78 -19.64
N SER A 21 9.30 22.11 -20.27
CA SER A 21 8.06 21.61 -19.66
C SER A 21 8.35 20.63 -18.53
N TRP A 22 9.28 19.70 -18.71
CA TRP A 22 9.71 18.81 -17.64
C TRP A 22 10.37 19.51 -16.47
N ARG A 23 11.18 20.53 -16.72
CA ARG A 23 11.78 21.35 -15.65
C ARG A 23 10.72 22.06 -14.82
N ALA A 24 9.75 22.71 -15.49
CA ALA A 24 8.64 23.38 -14.81
C ALA A 24 7.76 22.38 -14.04
N TYR A 25 7.51 21.19 -14.63
CA TYR A 25 6.77 20.09 -14.00
C TYR A 25 7.44 19.63 -12.69
N LEU A 26 8.75 19.39 -12.72
CA LEU A 26 9.51 18.95 -11.54
C LEU A 26 9.63 20.06 -10.49
N ALA A 27 9.88 21.31 -10.92
CA ALA A 27 9.96 22.45 -10.01
C ALA A 27 8.64 22.66 -9.25
N LEU A 28 7.50 22.51 -9.95
CA LEU A 28 6.20 22.57 -9.30
C LEU A 28 5.98 21.39 -8.34
N LEU A 29 6.33 20.17 -8.74
CA LEU A 29 6.24 19.01 -7.86
C LEU A 29 7.08 19.18 -6.59
N ASP A 30 8.28 19.76 -6.69
CA ASP A 30 9.15 20.04 -5.55
C ASP A 30 8.55 21.11 -4.62
N ALA A 31 8.00 22.19 -5.18
CA ALA A 31 7.30 23.22 -4.41
C ALA A 31 6.08 22.64 -3.67
N LEU A 32 5.27 21.82 -4.35
CA LEU A 32 4.12 21.14 -3.74
C LEU A 32 4.53 20.12 -2.67
N THR A 33 5.62 19.38 -2.89
CA THR A 33 6.16 18.42 -1.91
C THR A 33 6.66 19.12 -0.65
N THR A 34 7.13 20.38 -0.76
CA THR A 34 7.47 21.19 0.40
C THR A 34 6.24 21.55 1.25
N LEU A 35 5.08 21.77 0.60
CA LEU A 35 3.81 22.01 1.30
C LEU A 35 3.22 20.72 1.88
N CYS A 36 3.31 19.63 1.14
CA CYS A 36 2.84 18.31 1.54
C CYS A 36 3.76 17.21 0.98
N PRO A 37 4.53 16.51 1.84
CA PRO A 37 5.43 15.44 1.41
C PRO A 37 4.74 14.28 0.66
N PHE A 38 3.43 14.13 0.84
CA PHE A 38 2.62 13.09 0.20
C PHE A 38 2.00 13.56 -1.12
N THR A 39 2.57 14.59 -1.75
CA THR A 39 2.14 15.02 -3.08
C THR A 39 2.56 14.01 -4.13
N GLU A 40 1.62 13.57 -4.93
CA GLU A 40 1.82 12.58 -5.98
C GLU A 40 1.55 13.17 -7.37
N PRO A 41 2.43 12.92 -8.34
CA PRO A 41 2.14 13.17 -9.75
C PRO A 41 1.23 12.04 -10.28
N VAL A 42 0.06 12.38 -10.77
CA VAL A 42 -0.91 11.42 -11.31
C VAL A 42 -0.68 11.19 -12.79
N ARG A 43 -0.57 12.28 -13.53
CA ARG A 43 -0.26 12.36 -14.95
C ARG A 43 0.22 13.77 -15.32
N LEU A 44 0.61 14.00 -16.56
CA LEU A 44 1.02 15.35 -16.97
C LEU A 44 -0.06 16.38 -16.64
N GLY A 45 0.35 17.46 -16.00
CA GLY A 45 -0.51 18.53 -15.53
C GLY A 45 -1.41 18.22 -14.34
N LEU A 46 -1.45 16.97 -13.85
CA LEU A 46 -2.31 16.58 -12.72
C LEU A 46 -1.46 16.12 -11.53
N TYR A 47 -1.62 16.83 -10.42
CA TYR A 47 -1.03 16.51 -9.12
C TYR A 47 -2.12 16.29 -8.09
N VAL A 48 -1.87 15.44 -7.12
CA VAL A 48 -2.79 15.18 -6.02
C VAL A 48 -2.06 15.15 -4.70
N LEU A 49 -2.71 15.67 -3.67
CA LEU A 49 -2.19 15.64 -2.30
C LEU A 49 -3.34 15.45 -1.29
N PRO A 50 -3.09 14.75 -0.16
CA PRO A 50 -4.08 14.61 0.91
C PRO A 50 -4.26 15.95 1.62
N VAL A 51 -5.53 16.35 1.84
CA VAL A 51 -5.85 17.67 2.41
C VAL A 51 -5.76 17.68 3.94
N ARG A 52 -6.02 16.55 4.59
CA ARG A 52 -6.26 16.49 6.04
C ARG A 52 -5.06 16.94 6.88
N ALA A 53 -3.86 16.46 6.57
CA ALA A 53 -2.66 16.80 7.33
C ALA A 53 -2.21 18.25 7.07
N PRO A 54 -2.09 18.71 5.81
CA PRO A 54 -1.76 20.10 5.52
C PRO A 54 -2.78 21.09 6.11
N SER A 55 -4.08 20.80 6.07
CA SER A 55 -5.10 21.69 6.65
C SER A 55 -4.91 21.94 8.14
N ARG A 56 -4.46 20.95 8.89
CA ARG A 56 -4.14 21.12 10.31
C ARG A 56 -2.92 22.03 10.53
N PHE A 57 -1.94 21.92 9.66
CA PHE A 57 -0.71 22.72 9.75
C PHE A 57 -0.93 24.16 9.31
N PHE A 58 -1.62 24.39 8.19
CA PHE A 58 -1.83 25.72 7.61
C PHE A 58 -3.04 26.47 8.18
N GLY A 59 -3.82 25.86 9.09
CA GLY A 59 -4.99 26.49 9.70
C GLY A 59 -6.26 26.42 8.86
N GLY A 60 -6.40 25.39 8.04
CA GLY A 60 -7.63 25.07 7.28
C GLY A 60 -7.40 24.77 5.80
N GLU A 61 -8.42 24.16 5.19
CA GLU A 61 -8.38 23.75 3.78
C GLU A 61 -8.16 24.93 2.82
N GLN A 62 -8.82 26.06 3.10
CA GLN A 62 -8.67 27.28 2.29
C GLN A 62 -7.24 27.86 2.32
N ALA A 63 -6.52 27.68 3.42
CA ALA A 63 -5.12 28.11 3.50
C ALA A 63 -4.22 27.20 2.65
N VAL A 64 -4.48 25.90 2.62
CA VAL A 64 -3.78 24.95 1.73
C VAL A 64 -4.04 25.29 0.26
N LEU A 65 -5.29 25.54 -0.11
CA LEU A 65 -5.66 25.94 -1.48
C LEU A 65 -4.90 27.20 -1.93
N ARG A 66 -4.84 28.22 -1.07
CA ARG A 66 -4.09 29.46 -1.36
C ARG A 66 -2.59 29.20 -1.50
N ALA A 67 -2.00 28.38 -0.63
CA ALA A 67 -0.59 28.04 -0.70
C ALA A 67 -0.26 27.28 -2.00
N VAL A 68 -1.09 26.31 -2.39
CA VAL A 68 -0.93 25.57 -3.65
C VAL A 68 -1.09 26.50 -4.86
N ALA A 69 -2.13 27.36 -4.88
CA ALA A 69 -2.33 28.32 -5.96
C ALA A 69 -1.14 29.29 -6.09
N GLN A 70 -0.59 29.73 -4.97
CA GLN A 70 0.59 30.60 -4.97
C GLN A 70 1.81 29.88 -5.55
N SER A 71 2.05 28.61 -5.18
CA SER A 71 3.15 27.82 -5.75
C SER A 71 3.05 27.66 -7.26
N VAL A 72 1.84 27.51 -7.80
CA VAL A 72 1.65 27.43 -9.26
C VAL A 72 2.01 28.75 -9.93
N ARG A 73 1.54 29.88 -9.39
CA ARG A 73 1.88 31.21 -9.93
C ARG A 73 3.37 31.47 -9.90
N ASP A 74 4.03 31.15 -8.79
CA ASP A 74 5.46 31.42 -8.58
C ASP A 74 6.35 30.56 -9.50
N VAL A 75 5.96 29.31 -9.75
CA VAL A 75 6.79 28.36 -10.51
C VAL A 75 6.45 28.33 -11.99
N VAL A 76 5.16 28.35 -12.34
CA VAL A 76 4.70 28.17 -13.71
C VAL A 76 4.26 29.49 -14.35
N GLY A 77 3.92 30.48 -13.54
CA GLY A 77 3.46 31.79 -14.02
C GLY A 77 2.02 31.79 -14.54
N CYS A 78 1.23 30.80 -14.18
CA CYS A 78 -0.18 30.68 -14.60
C CYS A 78 -1.10 30.35 -13.42
N GLU A 79 -2.41 30.38 -13.65
CA GLU A 79 -3.37 29.89 -12.67
C GLU A 79 -3.56 28.37 -12.84
N GLY A 80 -3.58 27.65 -11.71
CA GLY A 80 -3.95 26.24 -11.65
C GLY A 80 -5.41 26.05 -11.28
N MET A 81 -6.06 25.08 -11.86
CA MET A 81 -7.42 24.69 -11.46
C MET A 81 -7.35 23.73 -10.27
N LEU A 82 -8.00 24.11 -9.18
CA LEU A 82 -7.99 23.39 -7.92
C LEU A 82 -9.35 22.76 -7.65
N GLY A 83 -9.35 21.51 -7.20
CA GLY A 83 -10.55 20.83 -6.78
C GLY A 83 -10.31 19.99 -5.54
N VAL A 84 -11.30 19.89 -4.67
CA VAL A 84 -11.24 19.05 -3.48
C VAL A 84 -12.43 18.14 -3.41
N ALA A 85 -12.18 16.84 -3.27
CA ALA A 85 -13.22 15.81 -3.13
C ALA A 85 -12.66 14.57 -2.44
N ASP A 86 -13.55 13.60 -2.12
CA ASP A 86 -13.13 12.30 -1.63
C ASP A 86 -12.82 11.35 -2.81
N GLY A 87 -11.60 10.81 -2.83
CA GLY A 87 -11.09 9.95 -3.89
C GLY A 87 -10.57 10.69 -5.11
N LEU A 88 -9.61 10.08 -5.81
CA LEU A 88 -8.90 10.69 -6.95
C LEU A 88 -9.83 11.02 -8.12
N PHE A 89 -10.78 10.13 -8.44
CA PHE A 89 -11.73 10.33 -9.53
C PHE A 89 -12.53 11.63 -9.37
N CYS A 90 -13.14 11.82 -8.20
CA CYS A 90 -13.94 13.02 -7.94
C CYS A 90 -13.07 14.27 -7.74
N ALA A 91 -11.88 14.14 -7.14
CA ALA A 91 -10.96 15.25 -6.96
C ALA A 91 -10.47 15.81 -8.31
N GLU A 92 -10.16 14.94 -9.28
CA GLU A 92 -9.82 15.38 -10.64
C GLU A 92 -10.98 16.09 -11.34
N LEU A 93 -12.20 15.54 -11.27
CA LEU A 93 -13.38 16.19 -11.86
C LEU A 93 -13.65 17.54 -11.21
N ALA A 94 -13.52 17.63 -9.90
CA ALA A 94 -13.65 18.86 -9.15
C ALA A 94 -12.57 19.88 -9.56
N ALA A 95 -11.31 19.46 -9.77
CA ALA A 95 -10.26 20.33 -10.26
C ALA A 95 -10.57 20.89 -11.65
N ARG A 96 -11.01 20.03 -12.57
CA ARG A 96 -11.39 20.47 -13.94
C ARG A 96 -12.55 21.46 -13.98
N SER A 97 -13.40 21.48 -12.96
CA SER A 97 -14.49 22.44 -12.78
C SER A 97 -14.16 23.54 -11.75
N ALA A 98 -12.90 23.61 -11.29
CA ALA A 98 -12.45 24.54 -10.25
C ALA A 98 -13.37 24.55 -9.00
N THR A 99 -13.81 23.38 -8.56
CA THR A 99 -14.82 23.21 -7.50
C THR A 99 -14.20 22.62 -6.25
N VAL A 100 -14.45 23.26 -5.12
CA VAL A 100 -14.10 22.75 -3.79
C VAL A 100 -15.36 22.21 -3.14
N LEU A 101 -15.49 20.89 -3.08
CA LEU A 101 -16.67 20.26 -2.49
C LEU A 101 -16.63 20.32 -0.96
N ALA A 102 -17.77 20.56 -0.34
CA ALA A 102 -17.90 20.43 1.11
C ALA A 102 -17.72 18.97 1.54
N PRO A 103 -17.24 18.69 2.77
CA PRO A 103 -17.22 17.33 3.29
C PRO A 103 -18.58 16.65 3.19
N GLY A 104 -18.61 15.42 2.64
CA GLY A 104 -19.84 14.66 2.40
C GLY A 104 -20.59 14.99 1.11
N ALA A 105 -20.22 16.03 0.37
CA ALA A 105 -20.88 16.40 -0.89
C ALA A 105 -20.41 15.59 -2.11
N THR A 106 -19.36 14.79 -1.97
CA THR A 106 -18.72 14.05 -3.07
C THR A 106 -19.67 13.06 -3.75
N ASP A 107 -20.55 12.40 -3.01
CA ASP A 107 -21.50 11.43 -3.57
C ASP A 107 -22.48 12.11 -4.53
N GLY A 108 -23.14 13.18 -4.10
CA GLY A 108 -24.05 13.95 -4.93
C GLY A 108 -23.36 14.51 -6.19
N PHE A 109 -22.16 15.07 -6.02
CA PHE A 109 -21.36 15.57 -7.13
C PHE A 109 -21.03 14.47 -8.14
N ARG A 110 -20.54 13.30 -7.70
CA ARG A 110 -20.23 12.15 -8.55
C ARG A 110 -21.45 11.69 -9.33
N ARG A 111 -22.58 11.51 -8.66
CA ARG A 111 -23.82 11.01 -9.26
C ARG A 111 -24.39 11.94 -10.34
N ALA A 112 -24.21 13.24 -10.16
CA ALA A 112 -24.65 14.25 -11.11
C ALA A 112 -23.79 14.33 -12.39
N GLN A 113 -22.57 13.75 -12.38
CA GLN A 113 -21.68 13.82 -13.53
C GLN A 113 -22.24 13.07 -14.74
N PRO A 114 -22.00 13.57 -15.97
CA PRO A 114 -22.35 12.84 -17.19
C PRO A 114 -21.54 11.53 -17.25
N LEU A 115 -22.13 10.49 -17.83
CA LEU A 115 -21.50 9.18 -17.91
C LEU A 115 -20.20 9.18 -18.73
N SER A 116 -20.02 10.17 -19.61
CA SER A 116 -18.81 10.36 -20.42
C SER A 116 -17.53 10.54 -19.59
N VAL A 117 -17.63 10.97 -18.33
CA VAL A 117 -16.46 11.11 -17.45
C VAL A 117 -15.77 9.76 -17.13
N LEU A 118 -16.47 8.64 -17.35
CA LEU A 118 -15.87 7.30 -17.21
C LEU A 118 -14.97 6.91 -18.39
N ALA A 119 -14.78 7.82 -19.36
CA ALA A 119 -13.84 7.75 -20.49
C ALA A 119 -13.94 6.47 -21.35
N ARG A 120 -15.15 5.87 -21.47
CA ARG A 120 -15.42 4.65 -22.27
C ARG A 120 -16.56 4.91 -23.25
N ALA A 121 -16.21 5.23 -24.50
CA ALA A 121 -17.19 5.56 -25.54
C ALA A 121 -18.19 4.42 -25.81
N ASP A 122 -17.74 3.16 -25.82
CA ASP A 122 -18.57 1.97 -25.98
C ASP A 122 -19.60 1.81 -24.86
N LEU A 123 -19.19 2.02 -23.61
CA LEU A 123 -20.09 2.00 -22.44
C LEU A 123 -21.08 3.15 -22.52
N VAL A 124 -20.61 4.37 -22.81
CA VAL A 124 -21.44 5.56 -22.91
C VAL A 124 -22.51 5.37 -23.98
N ALA A 125 -22.13 4.90 -25.19
CA ALA A 125 -23.08 4.64 -26.27
C ALA A 125 -24.11 3.54 -25.91
N THR A 126 -23.69 2.50 -25.22
CA THR A 126 -24.60 1.43 -24.78
C THR A 126 -25.58 1.93 -23.71
N CYS A 127 -25.08 2.66 -22.71
CA CYS A 127 -25.90 3.21 -21.64
C CYS A 127 -26.86 4.30 -22.19
N ALA A 128 -26.44 5.15 -23.12
CA ALA A 128 -27.29 6.17 -23.75
C ALA A 128 -28.51 5.55 -24.43
N ARG A 129 -28.35 4.41 -25.13
CA ARG A 129 -29.47 3.65 -25.71
C ARG A 129 -30.46 3.11 -24.67
N LEU A 130 -30.00 2.95 -23.43
CA LEU A 130 -30.81 2.52 -22.30
C LEU A 130 -31.35 3.71 -21.47
N GLY A 131 -31.15 4.94 -21.92
CA GLY A 131 -31.57 6.16 -21.21
C GLY A 131 -30.71 6.51 -19.99
N LEU A 132 -29.52 5.90 -19.85
CA LEU A 132 -28.60 6.14 -18.73
C LEU A 132 -27.57 7.19 -19.14
N HIS A 133 -27.73 8.43 -18.68
CA HIS A 133 -26.89 9.56 -19.10
C HIS A 133 -25.93 10.03 -17.99
N THR A 134 -26.20 9.67 -16.72
CA THR A 134 -25.41 10.11 -15.59
C THR A 134 -24.71 8.95 -14.88
N VAL A 135 -23.62 9.27 -14.18
CA VAL A 135 -22.92 8.32 -13.31
C VAL A 135 -23.87 7.73 -12.24
N GLY A 136 -24.79 8.56 -11.72
CA GLY A 136 -25.80 8.11 -10.74
C GLY A 136 -26.75 7.08 -11.33
N ALA A 137 -27.30 7.31 -12.51
CA ALA A 137 -28.20 6.36 -13.19
C ALA A 137 -27.50 5.02 -13.48
N PHE A 138 -26.22 5.07 -13.86
CA PHE A 138 -25.40 3.85 -14.04
C PHE A 138 -25.11 3.16 -12.70
N ALA A 139 -24.82 3.90 -11.63
CA ALA A 139 -24.55 3.37 -10.29
C ALA A 139 -25.76 2.66 -9.66
N ASP A 140 -26.99 3.06 -10.04
CA ASP A 140 -28.23 2.48 -9.52
C ASP A 140 -28.56 1.10 -10.14
N LEU A 141 -27.86 0.70 -11.18
CA LEU A 141 -28.00 -0.66 -11.72
C LEU A 141 -27.57 -1.71 -10.67
N ALA A 142 -28.31 -2.80 -10.59
CA ALA A 142 -27.97 -3.90 -9.71
C ALA A 142 -26.59 -4.50 -10.12
N PRO A 143 -25.61 -4.66 -9.21
CA PRO A 143 -24.26 -5.16 -9.53
C PRO A 143 -24.28 -6.49 -10.26
N ALA A 144 -25.16 -7.41 -9.87
CA ALA A 144 -25.32 -8.73 -10.53
C ALA A 144 -25.67 -8.57 -12.01
N ARG A 145 -26.60 -7.66 -12.34
CA ARG A 145 -27.01 -7.37 -13.72
C ARG A 145 -25.87 -6.79 -14.56
N VAL A 146 -25.03 -5.95 -13.94
CA VAL A 146 -23.84 -5.39 -14.61
C VAL A 146 -22.80 -6.50 -14.84
N ALA A 147 -22.59 -7.38 -13.87
CA ALA A 147 -21.66 -8.50 -14.01
C ALA A 147 -22.08 -9.54 -15.07
N GLU A 148 -23.40 -9.76 -15.22
CA GLU A 148 -23.93 -10.67 -16.23
C GLU A 148 -23.85 -10.14 -17.67
N ARG A 149 -24.00 -8.83 -17.85
CA ARG A 149 -24.17 -8.20 -19.18
C ARG A 149 -22.96 -7.48 -19.72
N PHE A 150 -22.01 -7.13 -18.83
CA PHE A 150 -20.84 -6.33 -19.20
C PHE A 150 -19.54 -7.06 -18.84
N ASN A 151 -18.46 -6.62 -19.47
CA ASN A 151 -17.13 -7.18 -19.21
C ASN A 151 -16.58 -6.75 -17.83
N ARG A 152 -15.53 -7.44 -17.39
CA ARG A 152 -14.86 -7.20 -16.09
C ARG A 152 -14.45 -5.74 -15.89
N HIS A 153 -14.02 -5.05 -16.95
CA HIS A 153 -13.61 -3.64 -16.87
C HIS A 153 -14.81 -2.75 -16.52
N THR A 154 -15.97 -2.96 -17.15
CA THR A 154 -17.20 -2.23 -16.85
C THR A 154 -17.70 -2.46 -15.42
N VAL A 155 -17.52 -3.67 -14.88
CA VAL A 155 -17.82 -3.95 -13.46
C VAL A 155 -16.98 -3.06 -12.53
N VAL A 156 -15.69 -2.86 -12.85
CA VAL A 156 -14.83 -1.96 -12.06
C VAL A 156 -15.31 -0.51 -12.18
N LEU A 157 -15.66 -0.04 -13.38
CA LEU A 157 -16.22 1.30 -13.57
C LEU A 157 -17.54 1.49 -12.81
N HIS A 158 -18.38 0.46 -12.75
CA HIS A 158 -19.61 0.50 -11.97
C HIS A 158 -19.33 0.64 -10.45
N ARG A 159 -18.29 -0.02 -9.95
CA ARG A 159 -17.85 0.16 -8.55
C ARG A 159 -17.34 1.58 -8.27
N VAL A 160 -16.63 2.20 -9.23
CA VAL A 160 -16.25 3.61 -9.14
C VAL A 160 -17.50 4.50 -9.16
N ALA A 161 -18.46 4.24 -10.06
CA ALA A 161 -19.72 4.97 -10.13
C ALA A 161 -20.53 4.87 -8.84
N ARG A 162 -20.47 3.75 -8.12
CA ARG A 162 -21.08 3.56 -6.80
C ARG A 162 -20.30 4.19 -5.64
N GLY A 163 -19.07 4.67 -5.90
CA GLY A 163 -18.19 5.20 -4.86
C GLY A 163 -17.54 4.13 -3.99
N GLU A 164 -17.48 2.89 -4.42
CA GLU A 164 -16.76 1.81 -3.75
C GLU A 164 -15.26 1.89 -4.01
N LEU A 165 -14.88 2.47 -5.14
CA LEU A 165 -13.50 2.74 -5.54
C LEU A 165 -13.31 4.25 -5.75
N GLY A 166 -12.15 4.76 -5.31
CA GLY A 166 -11.82 6.19 -5.35
C GLY A 166 -11.16 6.65 -6.65
N GLU A 167 -10.81 5.73 -7.55
CA GLU A 167 -10.09 6.06 -8.80
C GLU A 167 -10.51 5.14 -9.95
N LEU A 168 -10.33 5.65 -11.17
CA LEU A 168 -10.55 4.87 -12.39
C LEU A 168 -9.34 3.98 -12.70
N PRO A 169 -9.56 2.79 -13.30
CA PRO A 169 -8.47 2.02 -13.85
C PRO A 169 -7.69 2.83 -14.90
N GLY A 170 -6.38 2.96 -14.71
CA GLY A 170 -5.51 3.73 -15.61
C GLY A 170 -5.59 5.26 -15.43
N GLN A 171 -6.23 5.77 -14.39
CA GLN A 171 -6.25 7.20 -14.06
C GLN A 171 -4.86 7.72 -13.73
N ARG A 172 -4.03 6.91 -13.08
CA ARG A 172 -2.61 7.17 -12.84
C ARG A 172 -1.80 6.69 -14.04
N ASP A 173 -0.92 7.54 -14.56
CA ASP A 173 0.05 7.13 -15.58
C ASP A 173 1.36 6.68 -14.92
N PRO A 174 1.65 5.37 -14.89
CA PRO A 174 2.86 4.86 -14.24
C PRO A 174 4.14 5.37 -14.92
N ARG A 175 4.08 5.74 -16.22
CA ARG A 175 5.22 6.30 -16.96
C ARG A 175 5.63 7.66 -16.40
N ILE A 176 4.67 8.46 -15.91
CA ILE A 176 4.97 9.76 -15.28
C ILE A 176 5.70 9.57 -13.97
N THR A 177 5.22 8.67 -13.11
CA THR A 177 5.89 8.35 -11.85
C THR A 177 7.31 7.82 -12.09
N GLN A 178 7.47 6.93 -13.07
CA GLN A 178 8.78 6.42 -13.47
C GLN A 178 9.67 7.55 -14.00
N ARG A 179 9.15 8.38 -14.91
CA ARG A 179 9.92 9.48 -15.50
C ARG A 179 10.35 10.53 -14.47
N VAL A 180 9.49 10.85 -13.51
CA VAL A 180 9.82 11.74 -12.38
C VAL A 180 10.96 11.15 -11.56
N ARG A 181 10.93 9.85 -11.25
CA ARG A 181 12.02 9.16 -10.55
C ARG A 181 13.33 9.23 -11.32
N GLU A 182 13.31 8.92 -12.62
CA GLU A 182 14.48 9.00 -13.48
C GLU A 182 15.10 10.41 -13.49
N LEU A 183 14.27 11.44 -13.65
CA LEU A 183 14.72 12.83 -13.71
C LEU A 183 15.21 13.38 -12.36
N ARG A 184 14.69 12.86 -11.25
CA ARG A 184 15.15 13.16 -9.90
C ARG A 184 16.39 12.35 -9.49
N GLY A 185 16.74 11.33 -10.25
CA GLY A 185 17.75 10.34 -9.88
C GLY A 185 17.30 9.43 -8.74
N ASP A 186 15.99 9.35 -8.47
CA ASP A 186 15.38 8.46 -7.49
C ASP A 186 15.08 7.10 -8.16
N ALA A 187 16.11 6.34 -8.49
CA ALA A 187 15.90 4.96 -8.92
C ALA A 187 15.29 4.14 -7.78
N PRO A 188 14.26 3.31 -8.04
CA PRO A 188 13.68 2.47 -7.00
C PRO A 188 14.75 1.53 -6.46
N ALA A 189 14.79 1.40 -5.14
CA ALA A 189 15.75 0.54 -4.43
C ALA A 189 15.62 -0.98 -4.75
N GLY A 190 14.76 -1.35 -5.70
CA GLY A 190 14.46 -2.74 -6.07
C GLY A 190 14.69 -3.14 -7.52
N ASP A 191 14.71 -2.17 -8.46
CA ASP A 191 14.90 -2.44 -9.90
C ASP A 191 16.16 -1.72 -10.42
N GLN A 192 17.30 -1.98 -9.80
CA GLN A 192 18.56 -1.58 -10.40
C GLN A 192 18.87 -2.47 -11.60
N GLN A 193 18.40 -2.09 -12.76
CA GLN A 193 19.07 -2.46 -13.97
C GLN A 193 20.44 -1.74 -13.94
N ILE A 194 21.44 -2.42 -13.42
CA ILE A 194 22.84 -2.00 -13.53
C ILE A 194 23.05 -1.71 -15.01
N GLY A 195 23.24 -0.43 -15.36
CA GLY A 195 23.58 -0.08 -16.74
C GLY A 195 24.77 -0.93 -17.18
N PHE A 196 24.85 -1.26 -18.45
CA PHE A 196 25.90 -2.13 -19.04
C PHE A 196 27.32 -1.80 -18.56
N PHE A 197 27.55 -0.62 -18.00
CA PHE A 197 28.82 -0.14 -17.41
C PHE A 197 28.78 0.07 -15.88
N GLY A 198 27.78 -0.44 -15.16
CA GLY A 198 27.74 -0.42 -13.69
C GLY A 198 27.59 0.97 -13.04
N GLN A 199 27.03 1.95 -13.72
CA GLN A 199 26.82 3.29 -13.15
C GLN A 199 25.70 3.29 -12.12
N ARG A 200 26.00 3.75 -10.89
CA ARG A 200 25.03 3.96 -9.81
C ARG A 200 24.36 5.32 -9.96
N GLY A 201 23.09 5.43 -9.57
CA GLY A 201 22.39 6.71 -9.53
C GLY A 201 22.87 7.61 -8.38
N ALA A 202 22.72 8.93 -8.51
CA ALA A 202 23.13 9.89 -7.47
C ALA A 202 22.41 9.66 -6.12
N GLY A 203 21.21 9.07 -6.10
CA GLY A 203 20.49 8.64 -4.90
C GLY A 203 21.21 7.48 -4.20
N ASP A 204 21.65 6.49 -4.98
CA ASP A 204 22.41 5.34 -4.48
C ASP A 204 23.77 5.74 -3.92
N ASP A 205 24.45 6.70 -4.56
CA ASP A 205 25.73 7.20 -4.06
C ASP A 205 25.56 7.89 -2.71
N ARG A 206 24.46 8.67 -2.52
CA ARG A 206 24.14 9.28 -1.23
C ARG A 206 23.80 8.25 -0.17
N ALA A 207 22.98 7.25 -0.50
CA ALA A 207 22.63 6.15 0.40
C ALA A 207 23.86 5.32 0.76
N TYR A 208 24.71 5.02 -0.23
CA TYR A 208 25.98 4.34 -0.05
C TYR A 208 26.91 5.12 0.88
N ALA A 209 27.08 6.44 0.65
CA ALA A 209 27.91 7.29 1.49
C ALA A 209 27.36 7.41 2.92
N ALA A 210 26.02 7.45 3.09
CA ALA A 210 25.39 7.46 4.40
C ALA A 210 25.61 6.13 5.14
N ALA A 211 25.37 4.99 4.48
CA ALA A 211 25.60 3.66 5.02
C ALA A 211 27.07 3.46 5.43
N HIS A 212 28.01 3.90 4.58
CA HIS A 212 29.43 3.86 4.90
C HIS A 212 29.77 4.71 6.15
N ARG A 213 29.21 5.92 6.30
CA ARG A 213 29.44 6.74 7.51
C ARG A 213 28.95 6.05 8.78
N VAL A 214 27.75 5.44 8.72
CA VAL A 214 27.18 4.70 9.86
C VAL A 214 28.08 3.51 10.22
N ARG A 215 28.47 2.70 9.24
CA ARG A 215 29.36 1.53 9.46
C ARG A 215 30.73 1.92 10.03
N ARG A 216 31.29 3.02 9.59
CA ARG A 216 32.58 3.52 10.14
C ARG A 216 32.47 3.95 11.60
N ARG A 217 31.31 4.42 12.04
CA ARG A 217 31.08 4.87 13.44
C ARG A 217 30.64 3.77 14.37
N LEU A 218 29.78 2.88 13.90
CA LEU A 218 29.08 1.90 14.73
C LEU A 218 29.49 0.45 14.46
N GLY A 219 30.39 0.23 13.48
CA GLY A 219 30.84 -1.11 13.11
C GLY A 219 30.19 -1.68 11.82
N PRO A 220 30.75 -2.79 11.28
CA PRO A 220 30.32 -3.36 10.01
C PRO A 220 28.87 -3.87 10.00
N ASP A 221 28.36 -4.27 11.14
CA ASP A 221 27.02 -4.86 11.30
C ASP A 221 25.93 -3.81 11.63
N ALA A 222 26.31 -2.52 11.69
CA ALA A 222 25.39 -1.45 12.04
C ALA A 222 24.38 -1.10 10.93
N VAL A 223 24.66 -1.49 9.70
CA VAL A 223 23.74 -1.34 8.57
C VAL A 223 23.45 -2.71 8.00
N VAL A 224 22.21 -3.11 8.05
CA VAL A 224 21.74 -4.41 7.56
C VAL A 224 20.66 -4.22 6.49
N VAL A 225 20.56 -5.18 5.58
CA VAL A 225 19.53 -5.26 4.56
C VAL A 225 18.73 -6.55 4.76
N ALA A 226 17.44 -6.50 4.48
CA ALA A 226 16.62 -7.70 4.48
C ALA A 226 16.95 -8.53 3.24
N ALA A 227 17.32 -9.78 3.45
CA ALA A 227 17.52 -10.76 2.41
C ALA A 227 16.46 -11.86 2.53
N LEU A 228 15.83 -12.22 1.40
CA LEU A 228 14.93 -13.36 1.38
C LEU A 228 15.77 -14.63 1.27
N ARG A 229 15.59 -15.52 2.23
CA ARG A 229 16.05 -16.90 2.18
C ARG A 229 14.82 -17.78 2.14
N GLY A 230 14.80 -18.79 1.31
CA GLY A 230 13.69 -19.74 1.30
C GLY A 230 13.42 -20.30 2.70
N GLY A 231 12.14 -20.47 3.09
CA GLY A 231 11.76 -20.98 4.39
C GLY A 231 10.28 -21.34 4.46
N ARG A 232 9.90 -22.25 5.38
CA ARG A 232 8.52 -22.69 5.56
C ARG A 232 7.70 -21.72 6.39
N ALA A 233 8.31 -21.11 7.40
CA ALA A 233 7.66 -20.15 8.27
C ALA A 233 8.08 -18.71 7.90
N PRO A 234 7.22 -17.71 8.09
CA PRO A 234 7.50 -16.32 7.73
C PRO A 234 8.79 -15.78 8.36
N GLN A 235 9.07 -16.12 9.62
CA GLN A 235 10.29 -15.72 10.32
C GLN A 235 11.57 -16.35 9.76
N ASP A 236 11.46 -17.45 9.02
CA ASP A 236 12.60 -18.12 8.41
C ASP A 236 12.87 -17.63 6.97
N ARG A 237 11.93 -16.88 6.37
CA ARG A 237 12.02 -16.38 4.99
C ARG A 237 12.85 -15.12 4.84
N ALA A 238 12.87 -14.27 5.86
CA ALA A 238 13.65 -13.04 5.86
C ALA A 238 14.79 -13.14 6.88
N THR A 239 15.97 -12.74 6.48
CA THR A 239 17.12 -12.58 7.37
C THR A 239 17.74 -11.23 7.14
N LEU A 240 18.30 -10.64 8.20
CA LEU A 240 19.06 -9.41 8.07
C LEU A 240 20.52 -9.80 7.82
N VAL A 241 21.08 -9.31 6.72
CA VAL A 241 22.49 -9.49 6.38
C VAL A 241 23.21 -8.14 6.41
N PRO A 242 24.48 -8.09 6.86
CA PRO A 242 25.23 -6.84 6.83
C PRO A 242 25.29 -6.27 5.40
N TRP A 243 25.03 -4.99 5.26
CA TRP A 243 25.05 -4.31 3.97
C TRP A 243 26.44 -4.40 3.33
N GLY A 244 26.49 -4.82 2.06
CA GLY A 244 27.74 -5.05 1.34
C GLY A 244 28.42 -6.39 1.65
N SER A 245 27.72 -7.32 2.31
CA SER A 245 28.16 -8.70 2.44
C SER A 245 28.17 -9.38 1.06
N PRO A 246 29.18 -10.22 0.76
CA PRO A 246 29.20 -11.01 -0.48
C PRO A 246 28.08 -12.06 -0.54
N GLU A 247 27.48 -12.41 0.61
CA GLU A 247 26.26 -13.19 0.69
C GLU A 247 25.05 -12.29 0.38
N GLY A 248 25.01 -11.72 -0.82
CA GLY A 248 23.85 -10.96 -1.30
C GLY A 248 22.56 -11.79 -1.26
N PRO A 249 21.37 -11.14 -1.40
CA PRO A 249 20.11 -11.85 -1.42
C PRO A 249 20.06 -12.82 -2.61
N SER A 250 20.49 -14.04 -2.40
CA SER A 250 20.23 -15.14 -3.33
C SER A 250 18.78 -15.59 -3.07
N GLY A 251 17.84 -14.79 -3.58
CA GLY A 251 16.42 -15.06 -3.43
C GLY A 251 15.97 -16.12 -4.40
N ASP A 252 15.99 -17.37 -3.98
CA ASP A 252 15.09 -18.34 -4.56
C ASP A 252 13.73 -18.14 -3.88
N ASP A 253 12.85 -17.39 -4.52
CA ASP A 253 11.47 -17.13 -4.05
C ASP A 253 10.53 -18.30 -4.40
N ALA A 254 11.10 -19.45 -4.78
CA ALA A 254 10.35 -20.65 -5.05
C ALA A 254 9.61 -21.13 -3.78
N PRO A 255 8.34 -21.54 -3.90
CA PRO A 255 7.56 -21.98 -2.73
C PRO A 255 8.17 -23.27 -2.16
N TRP A 256 8.52 -23.23 -0.88
CA TRP A 256 9.05 -24.39 -0.16
C TRP A 256 7.92 -25.40 0.15
N PRO A 257 8.14 -26.70 -0.04
CA PRO A 257 7.19 -27.71 0.37
C PRO A 257 6.83 -27.56 1.86
N GLY A 258 5.54 -27.46 2.16
CA GLY A 258 5.05 -27.23 3.53
C GLY A 258 5.18 -25.79 4.04
N GLN A 259 5.37 -24.82 3.16
CA GLN A 259 5.29 -23.41 3.48
C GLN A 259 3.89 -23.05 3.99
N LEU A 260 3.83 -22.18 5.01
CA LEU A 260 2.57 -21.63 5.49
C LEU A 260 1.87 -20.84 4.38
N ARG A 261 0.56 -21.04 4.27
CA ARG A 261 -0.27 -20.37 3.24
C ARG A 261 -0.38 -18.87 3.52
N ALA A 262 -0.55 -18.12 2.46
CA ALA A 262 -0.90 -16.70 2.56
C ALA A 262 -2.27 -16.51 3.29
N PRO A 263 -2.47 -15.36 3.97
CA PRO A 263 -1.55 -14.24 4.08
C PRO A 263 -0.40 -14.49 5.07
N SER A 264 0.75 -13.86 4.80
CA SER A 264 1.86 -13.83 5.78
C SER A 264 1.58 -12.74 6.82
N PRO A 265 2.07 -12.86 8.06
CA PRO A 265 1.98 -11.80 9.04
C PRO A 265 2.66 -10.52 8.51
N ALA A 266 2.06 -9.37 8.79
CA ALA A 266 2.62 -8.07 8.44
C ALA A 266 3.92 -7.79 9.22
N THR A 267 3.98 -8.23 10.47
CA THR A 267 5.17 -8.12 11.31
C THR A 267 5.59 -9.49 11.83
N THR A 268 6.85 -9.87 11.61
CA THR A 268 7.47 -11.04 12.23
C THR A 268 8.38 -10.58 13.36
N LEU A 269 8.31 -11.28 14.51
CA LEU A 269 9.09 -10.93 15.69
C LEU A 269 10.49 -11.54 15.60
N ALA A 270 11.54 -10.71 15.68
CA ALA A 270 12.93 -11.16 15.75
C ALA A 270 13.18 -12.02 17.00
N HIS A 271 12.52 -11.68 18.10
CA HIS A 271 12.53 -12.43 19.36
C HIS A 271 11.10 -12.89 19.68
N PRO A 272 10.79 -14.19 19.46
CA PRO A 272 9.48 -14.74 19.80
C PRO A 272 9.11 -14.49 21.27
N VAL A 273 7.88 -14.08 21.51
CA VAL A 273 7.37 -13.81 22.86
C VAL A 273 6.64 -15.04 23.36
N ARG A 274 6.97 -15.50 24.58
CA ARG A 274 6.28 -16.62 25.21
C ARG A 274 4.84 -16.22 25.55
N VAL A 275 3.90 -17.09 25.20
CA VAL A 275 2.48 -16.94 25.48
C VAL A 275 1.88 -18.25 25.99
N ASP A 276 0.76 -18.17 26.70
CA ASP A 276 0.00 -19.34 27.09
C ASP A 276 -1.31 -19.37 26.30
N LEU A 277 -1.58 -20.49 25.65
CA LEU A 277 -2.81 -20.74 24.92
C LEU A 277 -3.67 -21.70 25.72
N LEU A 278 -4.84 -21.23 26.15
CA LEU A 278 -5.73 -21.95 27.07
C LEU A 278 -7.05 -22.31 26.39
N ASP A 279 -7.64 -23.41 26.79
CA ASP A 279 -9.00 -23.80 26.40
C ASP A 279 -10.06 -23.06 27.26
N ALA A 280 -11.34 -23.40 27.04
CA ALA A 280 -12.47 -22.82 27.77
C ALA A 280 -12.46 -23.13 29.28
N HIS A 281 -11.71 -24.14 29.72
CA HIS A 281 -11.55 -24.54 31.13
C HIS A 281 -10.26 -23.99 31.76
N GLY A 282 -9.49 -23.18 31.03
CA GLY A 282 -8.22 -22.64 31.50
C GLY A 282 -7.05 -23.64 31.43
N VAL A 283 -7.23 -24.79 30.79
CA VAL A 283 -6.17 -25.78 30.60
C VAL A 283 -5.32 -25.45 29.37
N SER A 284 -4.00 -25.63 29.50
CA SER A 284 -3.08 -25.35 28.41
C SER A 284 -3.33 -26.22 27.19
N VAL A 285 -3.59 -25.59 26.03
CA VAL A 285 -3.72 -26.26 24.74
C VAL A 285 -2.35 -26.73 24.25
N ARG A 286 -2.26 -27.97 23.82
CA ARG A 286 -1.01 -28.59 23.33
C ARG A 286 -1.22 -29.16 21.94
N VAL A 287 -0.13 -29.34 21.21
CA VAL A 287 -0.11 -30.04 19.93
C VAL A 287 0.34 -31.48 20.15
N GLY A 288 -0.52 -32.41 19.81
CA GLY A 288 -0.23 -33.84 19.90
C GLY A 288 0.72 -34.34 18.80
N SER A 289 1.18 -35.57 18.93
CA SER A 289 2.13 -36.20 17.98
C SER A 289 1.59 -36.30 16.56
N ARG A 290 0.27 -36.34 16.38
CA ARG A 290 -0.42 -36.37 15.07
C ARG A 290 -0.66 -34.98 14.51
N GLY A 291 -0.17 -33.91 15.15
CA GLY A 291 -0.38 -32.54 14.68
C GLY A 291 -1.79 -32.01 14.97
N THR A 292 -2.50 -32.57 15.94
CA THR A 292 -3.83 -32.11 16.36
C THR A 292 -3.74 -31.33 17.68
N LEU A 293 -4.63 -30.36 17.90
CA LEU A 293 -4.75 -29.67 19.17
C LEU A 293 -5.42 -30.58 20.21
N SER A 294 -5.00 -30.45 21.48
CA SER A 294 -5.62 -31.17 22.61
C SER A 294 -7.04 -30.66 22.92
N ALA A 295 -7.31 -29.40 22.66
CA ALA A 295 -8.62 -28.75 22.81
C ALA A 295 -8.70 -27.51 21.93
N ALA A 296 -9.92 -26.97 21.72
CA ALA A 296 -10.11 -25.71 21.03
C ALA A 296 -9.55 -24.55 21.86
N PRO A 297 -8.73 -23.66 21.29
CA PRO A 297 -8.22 -22.47 21.96
C PRO A 297 -9.37 -21.52 22.29
N ALA A 298 -9.40 -21.00 23.52
CA ALA A 298 -10.39 -20.01 23.96
C ALA A 298 -9.73 -18.72 24.47
N THR A 299 -8.50 -18.80 24.99
CA THR A 299 -7.82 -17.64 25.58
C THR A 299 -6.35 -17.65 25.23
N LEU A 300 -5.84 -16.50 24.81
CA LEU A 300 -4.41 -16.21 24.64
C LEU A 300 -3.95 -15.30 25.77
N ALA A 301 -2.98 -15.75 26.57
CA ALA A 301 -2.42 -14.99 27.67
C ALA A 301 -0.99 -14.51 27.34
N PHE A 302 -0.78 -13.21 27.43
CA PHE A 302 0.52 -12.54 27.32
C PHE A 302 1.05 -12.27 28.72
N SER A 303 2.00 -13.07 29.22
CA SER A 303 2.43 -13.00 30.62
C SER A 303 1.26 -13.03 31.61
N HIS A 304 1.51 -13.02 32.92
CA HIS A 304 0.50 -13.30 33.96
C HIS A 304 -0.67 -12.30 34.09
N ARG A 305 -0.85 -11.31 33.20
CA ARG A 305 -1.84 -10.23 33.40
C ARG A 305 -2.75 -9.86 32.22
N ALA A 306 -2.44 -10.30 31.00
CA ALA A 306 -3.25 -9.92 29.84
C ALA A 306 -3.84 -11.18 29.19
N HIS A 307 -5.11 -11.44 29.47
CA HIS A 307 -5.87 -12.51 28.82
C HIS A 307 -6.71 -11.91 27.70
N ARG A 308 -6.65 -12.52 26.49
CA ARG A 308 -7.43 -12.12 25.34
C ARG A 308 -8.23 -13.30 24.80
N THR A 309 -9.50 -13.10 24.57
CA THR A 309 -10.40 -14.14 24.03
C THR A 309 -10.05 -14.43 22.58
N VAL A 310 -9.89 -15.72 22.26
CA VAL A 310 -9.73 -16.22 20.90
C VAL A 310 -11.13 -16.49 20.33
N VAL A 311 -11.45 -15.85 19.21
CA VAL A 311 -12.75 -16.00 18.54
C VAL A 311 -12.68 -16.92 17.32
N TRP A 312 -11.47 -17.09 16.75
CA TRP A 312 -11.26 -17.97 15.60
C TRP A 312 -9.79 -18.43 15.54
N TYR A 313 -9.56 -19.60 14.95
CA TYR A 313 -8.22 -20.13 14.73
C TYR A 313 -8.14 -20.99 13.47
N ALA A 314 -6.94 -21.09 12.90
CA ALA A 314 -6.62 -21.99 11.80
C ALA A 314 -5.29 -22.71 12.04
N GLY A 315 -5.21 -23.92 11.58
CA GLY A 315 -4.10 -24.84 11.86
C GLY A 315 -4.53 -25.92 12.85
N PRO A 316 -3.61 -26.58 13.56
CA PRO A 316 -2.16 -26.36 13.53
C PRO A 316 -1.52 -26.91 12.25
N TRP A 317 -0.47 -26.25 11.78
CA TRP A 317 0.36 -26.69 10.65
C TRP A 317 1.69 -27.21 11.18
N PRO A 318 1.86 -28.54 11.28
CA PRO A 318 3.10 -29.12 11.80
C PRO A 318 4.23 -29.01 10.78
N SER A 319 5.42 -28.69 11.26
CA SER A 319 6.65 -28.74 10.47
C SER A 319 7.76 -29.47 11.24
N VAL A 320 8.52 -30.27 10.52
CA VAL A 320 9.70 -30.96 11.03
C VAL A 320 10.89 -30.50 10.21
N GLU A 321 11.86 -29.88 10.91
CA GLU A 321 13.03 -29.31 10.30
C GLU A 321 14.29 -29.97 10.82
N ARG A 322 15.36 -29.93 10.00
CA ARG A 322 16.70 -30.44 10.35
C ARG A 322 16.69 -31.88 10.88
N TRP A 323 15.80 -32.70 10.32
CA TRP A 323 15.63 -34.10 10.77
C TRP A 323 16.92 -34.93 10.67
N TRP A 324 17.87 -34.50 9.87
CA TRP A 324 19.17 -35.16 9.64
C TRP A 324 20.27 -34.80 10.66
N VAL A 325 20.06 -33.78 11.51
CA VAL A 325 21.03 -33.39 12.56
C VAL A 325 20.36 -33.43 13.92
N ARG A 326 19.47 -32.51 14.19
CA ARG A 326 18.64 -32.44 15.40
C ARG A 326 17.25 -32.04 14.99
N SER A 327 16.34 -32.97 15.02
CA SER A 327 14.95 -32.74 14.62
C SER A 327 14.32 -31.62 15.42
N ARG A 328 13.93 -30.54 14.75
CA ARG A 328 13.17 -29.45 15.34
C ARG A 328 11.70 -29.60 14.92
N ARG A 329 10.83 -29.90 15.87
CA ARG A 329 9.40 -30.03 15.66
C ARG A 329 8.70 -28.76 16.07
N ARG A 330 7.98 -28.14 15.15
CA ARG A 330 7.15 -26.97 15.37
C ARG A 330 5.75 -27.21 14.85
N ALA A 331 4.78 -26.49 15.38
CA ALA A 331 3.45 -26.40 14.77
C ALA A 331 3.01 -24.92 14.83
N HIS A 332 2.58 -24.40 13.71
CA HIS A 332 2.09 -23.03 13.64
C HIS A 332 0.58 -22.99 13.77
N LEU A 333 0.05 -21.99 14.44
CA LEU A 333 -1.37 -21.75 14.63
C LEU A 333 -1.66 -20.27 14.41
N GLN A 334 -2.62 -19.96 13.58
CA GLN A 334 -3.16 -18.61 13.46
C GLN A 334 -4.34 -18.46 14.40
N VAL A 335 -4.41 -17.37 15.14
CA VAL A 335 -5.54 -17.04 16.04
C VAL A 335 -6.02 -15.63 15.75
N VAL A 336 -7.35 -15.44 15.86
CA VAL A 336 -7.99 -14.12 15.82
C VAL A 336 -8.58 -13.85 17.19
N LEU A 337 -8.29 -12.68 17.71
CA LEU A 337 -8.72 -12.23 19.03
C LEU A 337 -10.03 -11.45 18.94
N ALA A 338 -10.78 -11.38 20.03
CA ALA A 338 -12.02 -10.63 20.11
C ALA A 338 -11.83 -9.12 19.83
N THR A 339 -10.61 -8.61 19.97
CA THR A 339 -10.23 -7.24 19.60
C THR A 339 -10.12 -7.01 18.08
N GLY A 340 -10.21 -8.06 17.26
CA GLY A 340 -9.97 -8.02 15.83
C GLY A 340 -8.51 -8.24 15.41
N GLU A 341 -7.58 -8.22 16.35
CA GLU A 341 -6.16 -8.51 16.10
C GLU A 341 -5.97 -9.99 15.74
N ALA A 342 -5.09 -10.28 14.79
CA ALA A 342 -4.72 -11.65 14.46
C ALA A 342 -3.23 -11.89 14.71
N ALA A 343 -2.90 -13.09 15.19
CA ALA A 343 -1.56 -13.48 15.58
C ALA A 343 -1.16 -14.84 15.03
N LEU A 344 0.12 -14.99 14.69
CA LEU A 344 0.73 -16.27 14.36
C LEU A 344 1.49 -16.78 15.57
N LEU A 345 1.10 -17.96 16.03
CA LEU A 345 1.73 -18.67 17.14
C LEU A 345 2.56 -19.84 16.61
N SER A 346 3.62 -20.18 17.32
CA SER A 346 4.43 -21.37 17.07
C SER A 346 4.53 -22.20 18.35
N ALA A 347 4.11 -23.45 18.29
CA ALA A 347 4.34 -24.43 19.36
C ALA A 347 5.70 -25.07 19.16
N GLU A 348 6.55 -25.02 20.18
CA GLU A 348 7.84 -25.68 20.21
C GLU A 348 8.12 -26.14 21.65
N SER A 349 8.58 -27.37 21.85
CA SER A 349 8.93 -27.91 23.17
C SER A 349 7.84 -27.74 24.23
N SER A 350 6.59 -27.98 23.86
CA SER A 350 5.39 -27.84 24.71
C SER A 350 5.04 -26.42 25.15
N HIS A 351 5.64 -25.40 24.55
CA HIS A 351 5.34 -24.00 24.81
C HIS A 351 4.84 -23.31 23.54
N TRP A 352 4.02 -22.27 23.72
CA TRP A 352 3.57 -21.40 22.64
C TRP A 352 4.38 -20.10 22.62
N TRP A 353 4.66 -19.67 21.42
CA TRP A 353 5.42 -18.46 21.13
C TRP A 353 4.66 -17.62 20.12
N LEU A 354 4.46 -16.35 20.40
CA LEU A 354 4.03 -15.38 19.41
C LEU A 354 5.20 -15.09 18.47
N VAL A 355 5.01 -15.34 17.18
CA VAL A 355 6.06 -15.19 16.15
C VAL A 355 5.73 -14.15 15.10
N GLY A 356 4.47 -13.73 15.00
CA GLY A 356 4.05 -12.70 14.07
C GLY A 356 2.67 -12.13 14.38
N VAL A 357 2.41 -10.94 13.87
CA VAL A 357 1.13 -10.22 14.00
C VAL A 357 0.63 -9.84 12.62
N TYR A 358 -0.67 -9.94 12.40
CA TYR A 358 -1.35 -9.52 11.18
C TYR A 358 -1.99 -8.15 11.41
N ASP A 359 -1.98 -7.32 10.39
CA ASP A 359 -2.67 -6.02 10.36
C ASP A 359 -4.12 -6.18 9.87
#